data_90f1bc44ca8e981841c0994b31d54833
#
_entry.id   90f1bc44ca8e981841c0994b31d54833
#
_cell.length_a   1.000
_cell.length_b   1.000
_cell.length_c   1.000
_cell.angle_alpha   90.00
_cell.angle_beta   90.00
_cell.angle_gamma   90.00
#
_symmetry.space_group_name_H-M   'P 1'
#
loop_
_entity.id
_entity.type
_entity.pdbx_description
1 polymer ?
#
loop_
_entity_poly.entity_id
_entity_poly.type
_entity_poly.pdbx_seq_one_letter_code
_entity_poly.pdbx_strand_id
1 'polypeptide(L)'
;MTKLDTAKLSRDFTKDISNKITSVPEPQGFRHFFYAMICTLCPRKCNIDRSAKKGFCNVNDTVMLARAALHFYEEPSISGKEGSGAVFFSGCNLKCVFCQNEKISRGLIGKEVSVERLADIFLSLEAQGANNINLVTPSHYVPLIKEALILAKDKGLSVPIVYNSSAYELPKTLKMLEGLVDVYLPDFKYSDETMALNYSKATDYPEVAKAAIAEMFRQVGEPVFDERGIMKKGVIVRHLLLPGGVKNAKNVVSYLHETYGDSIYISLMNQYTPLDTDSLKKAGEKYPALLRKVTKREYERLLDFVLSLDIKNAYFQEGDTASESFIPEFDLTGV
;
A
#
# COMPACT_ATOMS: atom_id res chain seq x y z
N MET A 1 32.14 68.55 24.27
CA MET A 1 31.97 67.24 23.65
C MET A 1 30.75 66.60 24.27
N THR A 2 29.60 66.79 23.64
CA THR A 2 28.26 66.45 24.14
C THR A 2 27.88 65.07 23.70
N LYS A 3 27.47 64.25 24.65
CA LYS A 3 26.87 62.87 24.39
C LYS A 3 25.53 63.06 23.70
N LEU A 4 25.39 62.51 22.52
CA LEU A 4 24.09 62.37 21.85
C LEU A 4 23.29 61.22 22.53
N ASP A 5 22.06 61.58 22.88
CA ASP A 5 21.09 60.73 23.57
C ASP A 5 20.38 59.82 22.55
N THR A 6 20.71 58.50 22.54
CA THR A 6 20.20 57.51 21.62
C THR A 6 18.85 56.97 22.02
N ALA A 7 18.20 57.54 23.08
CA ALA A 7 16.93 57.03 23.60
C ALA A 7 15.69 57.65 22.96
N LYS A 8 15.81 58.61 22.04
CA LYS A 8 14.63 59.31 21.45
C LYS A 8 14.26 58.83 20.03
N LEU A 9 15.12 58.02 19.38
CA LEU A 9 14.88 57.51 18.04
C LEU A 9 14.18 56.12 17.96
N SER A 10 13.91 55.48 19.13
CA SER A 10 13.29 54.15 19.14
C SER A 10 11.77 54.17 19.41
N ARG A 11 11.18 55.34 19.70
CA ARG A 11 9.73 55.40 20.04
C ARG A 11 8.83 55.85 18.90
N ASP A 12 9.36 56.38 17.80
CA ASP A 12 8.53 56.84 16.68
C ASP A 12 8.47 55.84 15.53
N PHE A 13 9.30 54.75 15.55
CA PHE A 13 9.28 53.72 14.52
C PHE A 13 8.33 52.56 14.80
N THR A 14 7.81 52.45 16.02
CA THR A 14 6.91 51.32 16.42
C THR A 14 5.42 51.69 16.35
N LYS A 15 5.07 52.94 16.09
CA LYS A 15 3.65 53.35 15.96
C LYS A 15 3.12 53.39 14.55
N ASP A 16 3.97 53.32 13.53
CA ASP A 16 3.53 53.42 12.12
C ASP A 16 3.45 52.08 11.40
N ILE A 17 3.88 50.97 12.05
CA ILE A 17 3.81 49.59 11.50
C ILE A 17 2.53 48.84 11.93
N SER A 18 1.86 49.28 13.00
CA SER A 18 0.66 48.58 13.47
C SER A 18 -0.65 48.98 12.77
N ASN A 19 -0.66 49.98 11.88
CA ASN A 19 -1.86 50.42 11.18
C ASN A 19 -1.87 50.20 9.66
N LYS A 20 -0.93 49.38 9.12
CA LYS A 20 -0.86 49.01 7.67
C LYS A 20 -0.81 47.48 7.45
N ILE A 21 -1.21 46.66 8.42
CA ILE A 21 -1.56 45.28 8.15
C ILE A 21 -3.07 45.25 7.88
N THR A 22 -3.47 45.88 6.79
CA THR A 22 -4.72 45.56 6.13
C THR A 22 -4.51 44.26 5.39
N SER A 23 -5.10 43.18 5.95
CA SER A 23 -5.55 42.00 5.26
C SER A 23 -4.73 41.63 4.00
N VAL A 24 -3.65 40.88 4.19
CA VAL A 24 -3.23 39.92 3.15
C VAL A 24 -4.43 39.00 3.00
N PRO A 25 -5.10 38.92 1.85
CA PRO A 25 -6.11 37.90 1.66
C PRO A 25 -5.38 36.57 1.87
N GLU A 26 -5.88 35.75 2.81
CA GLU A 26 -5.50 34.36 2.86
C GLU A 26 -5.52 33.83 1.43
N PRO A 27 -4.48 33.10 0.96
CA PRO A 27 -4.55 32.45 -0.33
C PRO A 27 -5.82 31.62 -0.27
N GLN A 28 -6.81 32.03 -1.05
CA GLN A 28 -8.06 31.29 -1.18
C GLN A 28 -7.64 29.90 -1.52
N GLY A 29 -7.82 28.98 -0.53
CA GLY A 29 -7.44 27.60 -0.66
C GLY A 29 -7.84 27.15 -2.06
N PHE A 30 -6.97 26.40 -2.69
CA PHE A 30 -7.29 25.65 -3.88
C PHE A 30 -8.58 24.89 -3.56
N ARG A 31 -9.73 25.51 -3.87
CA ARG A 31 -10.98 24.77 -3.94
C ARG A 31 -10.71 23.76 -5.03
N HIS A 32 -10.43 22.53 -4.62
CA HIS A 32 -10.47 21.41 -5.49
C HIS A 32 -11.77 21.52 -6.28
N PHE A 33 -11.69 21.87 -7.55
CA PHE A 33 -12.76 21.65 -8.50
C PHE A 33 -12.89 20.13 -8.66
N PHE A 34 -13.39 19.48 -7.59
CA PHE A 34 -13.91 18.15 -7.73
C PHE A 34 -15.16 18.26 -8.57
N TYR A 35 -15.02 18.09 -9.88
CA TYR A 35 -16.11 17.44 -10.60
C TYR A 35 -16.48 16.21 -9.76
N ALA A 36 -17.75 16.08 -9.40
CA ALA A 36 -18.28 14.90 -8.72
C ALA A 36 -17.83 13.67 -9.54
N MET A 37 -16.65 13.14 -9.22
CA MET A 37 -16.03 12.11 -10.05
C MET A 37 -16.71 10.80 -9.69
N ILE A 38 -17.61 10.37 -10.56
CA ILE A 38 -18.16 9.01 -10.53
C ILE A 38 -17.00 8.03 -10.36
N CYS A 39 -16.96 7.30 -9.24
CA CYS A 39 -15.85 6.45 -8.89
C CYS A 39 -15.69 5.26 -9.83
N THR A 40 -14.62 5.29 -10.62
CA THR A 40 -14.20 4.20 -11.54
C THR A 40 -12.74 3.83 -11.36
N LEU A 41 -12.17 4.08 -10.15
CA LEU A 41 -10.74 3.94 -9.86
C LEU A 41 -10.27 2.48 -9.85
N CYS A 42 -11.13 1.54 -9.52
CA CYS A 42 -10.77 0.12 -9.41
C CYS A 42 -11.78 -0.76 -10.16
N PRO A 43 -11.52 -2.07 -10.33
CA PRO A 43 -12.41 -2.99 -11.06
C PRO A 43 -13.83 -3.08 -10.51
N ARG A 44 -14.08 -2.65 -9.26
CA ARG A 44 -15.43 -2.61 -8.68
C ARG A 44 -16.35 -1.63 -9.40
N LYS A 45 -15.82 -0.58 -10.06
CA LYS A 45 -16.56 0.42 -10.85
C LYS A 45 -17.87 0.81 -10.17
N CYS A 46 -17.78 1.28 -8.93
CA CYS A 46 -18.95 1.56 -8.08
C CYS A 46 -19.91 2.58 -8.69
N ASN A 47 -19.42 3.44 -9.60
CA ASN A 47 -20.19 4.46 -10.31
C ASN A 47 -21.00 5.37 -9.36
N ILE A 48 -20.39 5.77 -8.26
CA ILE A 48 -20.97 6.65 -7.25
C ILE A 48 -20.15 7.92 -7.10
N ASP A 49 -20.78 8.97 -6.62
CA ASP A 49 -20.11 10.13 -6.09
C ASP A 49 -19.61 9.81 -4.67
N ARG A 50 -18.28 9.76 -4.48
CA ARG A 50 -17.66 9.41 -3.21
C ARG A 50 -17.71 10.53 -2.18
N SER A 51 -18.01 11.77 -2.57
CA SER A 51 -18.28 12.86 -1.62
C SER A 51 -19.59 12.63 -0.87
N ALA A 52 -20.57 11.98 -1.52
CA ALA A 52 -21.89 11.73 -0.96
C ALA A 52 -22.07 10.29 -0.42
N LYS A 53 -21.36 9.31 -0.97
CA LYS A 53 -21.56 7.88 -0.63
C LYS A 53 -20.24 7.12 -0.59
N LYS A 54 -20.16 6.11 0.28
CA LYS A 54 -19.03 5.18 0.33
C LYS A 54 -19.17 4.09 -0.74
N GLY A 55 -18.05 3.79 -1.43
CA GLY A 55 -17.98 2.69 -2.39
C GLY A 55 -17.89 1.32 -1.74
N PHE A 56 -17.65 0.28 -2.55
CA PHE A 56 -17.38 -1.08 -2.06
C PHE A 56 -16.23 -1.09 -1.04
N CYS A 57 -15.21 -0.25 -1.22
CA CYS A 57 -14.08 -0.09 -0.30
C CYS A 57 -14.47 0.43 1.10
N ASN A 58 -15.70 0.91 1.28
CA ASN A 58 -16.27 1.46 2.52
C ASN A 58 -15.62 2.78 3.00
N VAL A 59 -15.07 3.55 2.06
CA VAL A 59 -14.51 4.90 2.33
C VAL A 59 -15.09 5.91 1.35
N ASN A 60 -15.02 7.19 1.70
CA ASN A 60 -15.39 8.35 0.91
C ASN A 60 -14.21 8.88 0.08
N ASP A 61 -14.21 10.13 -0.30
CA ASP A 61 -13.17 10.83 -1.07
C ASP A 61 -12.02 11.41 -0.20
N THR A 62 -12.11 11.28 1.12
CA THR A 62 -11.05 11.71 2.06
C THR A 62 -10.13 10.55 2.40
N VAL A 63 -8.82 10.80 2.50
CA VAL A 63 -7.85 9.77 2.89
C VAL A 63 -8.07 9.37 4.34
N MET A 64 -8.21 8.07 4.58
CA MET A 64 -8.29 7.49 5.92
C MET A 64 -7.09 6.60 6.19
N LEU A 65 -6.32 6.90 7.23
CA LEU A 65 -5.16 6.12 7.66
C LEU A 65 -5.43 5.42 8.99
N ALA A 66 -5.00 4.18 9.09
CA ALA A 66 -5.08 3.39 10.31
C ALA A 66 -3.76 3.37 11.09
N ARG A 67 -2.62 3.57 10.42
CA ARG A 67 -1.29 3.61 11.02
C ARG A 67 -0.28 4.16 10.01
N ALA A 68 0.75 4.85 10.51
CA ALA A 68 1.95 5.22 9.76
C ALA A 68 3.18 5.08 10.65
N ALA A 69 4.01 4.05 10.44
CA ALA A 69 5.16 3.77 11.29
C ALA A 69 6.20 2.89 10.56
N LEU A 70 7.41 2.81 11.10
CA LEU A 70 8.40 1.84 10.63
C LEU A 70 7.87 0.41 10.81
N HIS A 71 8.04 -0.41 9.78
CA HIS A 71 7.65 -1.82 9.73
C HIS A 71 8.83 -2.67 9.26
N PHE A 72 9.11 -3.77 9.97
CA PHE A 72 10.35 -4.55 9.79
C PHE A 72 10.10 -5.94 9.19
N TYR A 73 8.87 -6.25 8.82
CA TYR A 73 8.45 -7.60 8.42
C TYR A 73 7.96 -7.70 6.97
N GLU A 74 8.32 -6.73 6.11
CA GLU A 74 8.19 -6.89 4.66
C GLU A 74 9.37 -7.72 4.12
N GLU A 75 9.41 -7.96 2.83
CA GLU A 75 10.51 -8.67 2.18
C GLU A 75 11.87 -8.06 2.55
N PRO A 76 12.95 -8.89 2.66
CA PRO A 76 14.27 -8.42 3.11
C PRO A 76 14.80 -7.21 2.34
N SER A 77 14.54 -7.16 1.02
CA SER A 77 14.94 -6.04 0.16
C SER A 77 14.05 -4.79 0.30
N ILE A 78 12.95 -4.87 1.02
CA ILE A 78 12.05 -3.73 1.30
C ILE A 78 12.31 -3.17 2.69
N SER A 79 12.25 -4.00 3.73
CA SER A 79 12.45 -3.55 5.12
C SER A 79 13.91 -3.31 5.45
N GLY A 80 14.82 -4.19 5.01
CA GLY A 80 16.20 -4.16 5.48
C GLY A 80 16.28 -4.21 7.01
N LYS A 81 17.29 -3.54 7.56
CA LYS A 81 17.47 -3.40 9.02
C LYS A 81 16.79 -2.15 9.58
N GLU A 82 16.70 -1.11 8.78
CA GLU A 82 16.17 0.20 9.18
C GLU A 82 14.64 0.26 9.15
N GLY A 83 14.00 -0.68 8.46
CA GLY A 83 12.56 -0.77 8.32
C GLY A 83 12.01 -0.02 7.10
N SER A 84 10.79 -0.36 6.77
CA SER A 84 9.96 0.26 5.72
C SER A 84 9.00 1.26 6.37
N GLY A 85 8.86 2.47 5.84
CA GLY A 85 7.92 3.47 6.30
C GLY A 85 6.50 3.12 5.86
N ALA A 86 5.85 2.20 6.56
CA ALA A 86 4.55 1.66 6.16
C ALA A 86 3.41 2.60 6.52
N VAL A 87 2.60 2.95 5.52
CA VAL A 87 1.39 3.77 5.64
C VAL A 87 0.18 2.89 5.32
N PHE A 88 -0.60 2.55 6.33
CA PHE A 88 -1.76 1.65 6.21
C PHE A 88 -3.03 2.44 5.94
N PHE A 89 -3.54 2.31 4.72
CA PHE A 89 -4.79 2.94 4.31
C PHE A 89 -6.00 2.13 4.76
N SER A 90 -7.03 2.81 5.24
CA SER A 90 -8.28 2.19 5.65
C SER A 90 -9.20 1.97 4.46
N GLY A 91 -9.97 0.89 4.49
CA GLY A 91 -10.79 0.42 3.39
C GLY A 91 -10.04 -0.55 2.47
N CYS A 92 -10.79 -1.30 1.64
CA CYS A 92 -10.19 -2.22 0.66
C CYS A 92 -11.18 -2.54 -0.46
N ASN A 93 -10.71 -2.57 -1.69
CA ASN A 93 -11.52 -2.93 -2.86
C ASN A 93 -11.69 -4.45 -3.04
N LEU A 94 -11.00 -5.28 -2.27
CA LEU A 94 -11.09 -6.74 -2.38
C LEU A 94 -11.82 -7.41 -1.21
N LYS A 95 -11.53 -7.02 0.05
CA LYS A 95 -12.20 -7.52 1.26
C LYS A 95 -12.24 -9.04 1.38
N CYS A 96 -11.08 -9.69 1.25
CA CYS A 96 -10.95 -11.15 1.37
C CYS A 96 -11.52 -11.66 2.71
N VAL A 97 -12.18 -12.80 2.71
CA VAL A 97 -12.78 -13.39 3.91
C VAL A 97 -11.77 -13.83 4.97
N PHE A 98 -10.51 -14.01 4.55
CA PHE A 98 -9.39 -14.41 5.41
C PHE A 98 -8.41 -13.25 5.67
N CYS A 99 -8.84 -12.00 5.51
CA CYS A 99 -7.94 -10.85 5.61
C CYS A 99 -7.39 -10.71 7.04
N GLN A 100 -6.07 -10.78 7.20
CA GLN A 100 -5.41 -10.55 8.49
C GLN A 100 -5.64 -9.12 9.01
N ASN A 101 -5.78 -8.17 8.09
CA ASN A 101 -6.06 -6.77 8.38
C ASN A 101 -7.57 -6.45 8.27
N GLU A 102 -8.46 -7.35 8.74
CA GLU A 102 -9.91 -7.22 8.52
C GLU A 102 -10.45 -5.90 9.02
N LYS A 103 -10.06 -5.44 10.22
CA LYS A 103 -10.56 -4.20 10.83
C LYS A 103 -10.33 -3.00 9.92
N ILE A 104 -9.13 -2.84 9.36
CA ILE A 104 -8.84 -1.74 8.44
C ILE A 104 -9.39 -1.99 7.04
N SER A 105 -9.36 -3.22 6.53
CA SER A 105 -9.89 -3.54 5.20
C SER A 105 -11.41 -3.35 5.11
N ARG A 106 -12.12 -3.43 6.24
CA ARG A 106 -13.55 -3.13 6.35
C ARG A 106 -13.83 -1.64 6.59
N GLY A 107 -12.79 -0.81 6.78
CA GLY A 107 -12.92 0.61 7.06
C GLY A 107 -13.51 0.89 8.46
N LEU A 108 -13.20 0.04 9.44
CA LEU A 108 -13.68 0.16 10.82
C LEU A 108 -12.75 1.00 11.69
N ILE A 109 -11.48 1.10 11.31
CA ILE A 109 -10.44 1.89 11.98
C ILE A 109 -9.80 2.81 10.96
N GLY A 110 -9.64 4.07 11.32
CA GLY A 110 -8.94 5.07 10.52
C GLY A 110 -9.29 6.47 10.97
N LYS A 111 -8.36 7.39 10.72
CA LYS A 111 -8.51 8.83 10.92
C LYS A 111 -8.36 9.52 9.58
N GLU A 112 -9.21 10.48 9.32
CA GLU A 112 -9.14 11.30 8.12
C GLU A 112 -7.92 12.23 8.18
N VAL A 113 -7.22 12.32 7.05
CA VAL A 113 -6.07 13.22 6.88
C VAL A 113 -6.19 13.99 5.57
N SER A 114 -5.66 15.22 5.55
CA SER A 114 -5.55 15.99 4.31
C SER A 114 -4.39 15.46 3.45
N VAL A 115 -4.34 15.90 2.21
CA VAL A 115 -3.25 15.58 1.27
C VAL A 115 -1.92 16.13 1.80
N GLU A 116 -1.91 17.33 2.38
CA GLU A 116 -0.74 17.96 2.99
C GLU A 116 -0.24 17.15 4.19
N ARG A 117 -1.17 16.71 5.07
CA ARG A 117 -0.81 15.86 6.21
C ARG A 117 -0.24 14.52 5.75
N LEU A 118 -0.78 13.93 4.69
CA LEU A 118 -0.24 12.69 4.12
C LEU A 118 1.20 12.91 3.60
N ALA A 119 1.47 14.01 2.92
CA ALA A 119 2.81 14.37 2.47
C ALA A 119 3.78 14.56 3.66
N ASP A 120 3.36 15.22 4.73
CA ASP A 120 4.16 15.41 5.95
C ASP A 120 4.43 14.08 6.68
N ILE A 121 3.49 13.12 6.65
CA ILE A 121 3.70 11.75 7.15
C ILE A 121 4.82 11.05 6.38
N PHE A 122 4.84 11.15 5.04
CA PHE A 122 5.90 10.55 4.23
C PHE A 122 7.28 11.10 4.61
N LEU A 123 7.40 12.42 4.72
CA LEU A 123 8.64 13.08 5.14
C LEU A 123 9.07 12.68 6.57
N SER A 124 8.10 12.57 7.48
CA SER A 124 8.37 12.15 8.85
C SER A 124 8.92 10.71 8.93
N LEU A 125 8.39 9.79 8.10
CA LEU A 125 8.89 8.42 8.05
C LEU A 125 10.31 8.36 7.45
N GLU A 126 10.61 9.14 6.41
CA GLU A 126 11.97 9.28 5.88
C GLU A 126 12.92 9.82 6.94
N ALA A 127 12.53 10.87 7.68
CA ALA A 127 13.32 11.44 8.76
C ALA A 127 13.58 10.46 9.92
N GLN A 128 12.74 9.43 10.11
CA GLN A 128 12.95 8.33 11.04
C GLN A 128 13.91 7.25 10.50
N GLY A 129 14.42 7.40 9.27
CA GLY A 129 15.36 6.48 8.65
C GLY A 129 14.73 5.35 7.85
N ALA A 130 13.47 5.47 7.45
CA ALA A 130 12.81 4.47 6.59
C ALA A 130 13.57 4.25 5.27
N ASN A 131 13.76 3.00 4.85
CA ASN A 131 14.37 2.66 3.56
C ASN A 131 13.51 3.09 2.35
N ASN A 132 12.22 3.25 2.55
CA ASN A 132 11.21 3.59 1.54
C ASN A 132 9.92 4.06 2.24
N ILE A 133 8.98 4.60 1.45
CA ILE A 133 7.59 4.82 1.87
C ILE A 133 6.73 3.73 1.26
N ASN A 134 6.15 2.87 2.08
CA ASN A 134 5.35 1.72 1.68
C ASN A 134 3.85 2.00 1.84
N LEU A 135 3.17 2.18 0.73
CA LEU A 135 1.75 2.49 0.64
C LEU A 135 0.93 1.19 0.69
N VAL A 136 0.39 0.82 1.84
CA VAL A 136 -0.31 -0.46 2.05
C VAL A 136 -1.81 -0.32 1.77
N THR A 137 -2.30 -1.02 0.74
CA THR A 137 -3.70 -1.00 0.25
C THR A 137 -4.15 0.39 -0.24
N PRO A 138 -3.40 1.05 -1.15
CA PRO A 138 -3.62 2.43 -1.56
C PRO A 138 -4.65 2.61 -2.68
N SER A 139 -5.11 1.55 -3.33
CA SER A 139 -5.85 1.47 -4.61
C SER A 139 -6.97 2.50 -4.77
N HIS A 140 -7.71 2.74 -3.71
CA HIS A 140 -8.91 3.58 -3.74
C HIS A 140 -8.66 5.05 -3.42
N TYR A 141 -7.38 5.41 -3.17
CA TYR A 141 -6.92 6.78 -2.92
C TYR A 141 -5.89 7.28 -3.93
N VAL A 142 -5.67 6.58 -5.04
CA VAL A 142 -4.62 6.90 -6.02
C VAL A 142 -4.56 8.39 -6.42
N PRO A 143 -5.67 9.11 -6.71
CA PRO A 143 -5.59 10.53 -7.05
C PRO A 143 -5.01 11.38 -5.90
N LEU A 144 -5.46 11.17 -4.67
CA LEU A 144 -5.00 11.91 -3.49
C LEU A 144 -3.56 11.55 -3.11
N ILE A 145 -3.19 10.29 -3.25
CA ILE A 145 -1.81 9.81 -3.06
C ILE A 145 -0.87 10.46 -4.07
N LYS A 146 -1.29 10.56 -5.34
CA LYS A 146 -0.53 11.26 -6.37
C LYS A 146 -0.20 12.70 -5.96
N GLU A 147 -1.20 13.45 -5.51
CA GLU A 147 -1.03 14.82 -5.05
C GLU A 147 -0.08 14.89 -3.84
N ALA A 148 -0.26 14.01 -2.85
CA ALA A 148 0.60 13.96 -1.66
C ALA A 148 2.06 13.59 -2.00
N LEU A 149 2.28 12.67 -2.95
CA LEU A 149 3.63 12.32 -3.41
C LEU A 149 4.32 13.47 -4.13
N ILE A 150 3.60 14.22 -4.97
CA ILE A 150 4.14 15.42 -5.63
C ILE A 150 4.54 16.43 -4.57
N LEU A 151 3.65 16.76 -3.63
CA LEU A 151 3.95 17.70 -2.54
C LEU A 151 5.14 17.26 -1.68
N ALA A 152 5.24 15.97 -1.35
CA ALA A 152 6.34 15.45 -0.57
C ALA A 152 7.68 15.50 -1.33
N LYS A 153 7.68 15.16 -2.63
CA LYS A 153 8.86 15.25 -3.49
C LYS A 153 9.33 16.71 -3.66
N ASP A 154 8.42 17.65 -3.82
CA ASP A 154 8.73 19.09 -3.86
C ASP A 154 9.35 19.60 -2.54
N LYS A 155 8.99 18.97 -1.41
CA LYS A 155 9.57 19.23 -0.08
C LYS A 155 10.86 18.43 0.21
N GLY A 156 11.34 17.61 -0.75
CA GLY A 156 12.62 16.90 -0.67
C GLY A 156 12.54 15.41 -0.34
N LEU A 157 11.37 14.77 -0.37
CA LEU A 157 11.25 13.31 -0.22
C LEU A 157 12.10 12.60 -1.28
N SER A 158 13.04 11.77 -0.86
CA SER A 158 14.07 11.14 -1.70
C SER A 158 14.07 9.61 -1.69
N VAL A 159 13.52 8.99 -0.64
CA VAL A 159 13.45 7.53 -0.55
C VAL A 159 12.45 6.93 -1.56
N PRO A 160 12.67 5.69 -2.02
CA PRO A 160 11.77 5.02 -2.95
C PRO A 160 10.34 4.91 -2.43
N ILE A 161 9.39 4.94 -3.35
CA ILE A 161 7.97 4.71 -3.06
C ILE A 161 7.60 3.28 -3.42
N VAL A 162 7.10 2.52 -2.46
CA VAL A 162 6.59 1.15 -2.61
C VAL A 162 5.07 1.17 -2.66
N TYR A 163 4.48 0.60 -3.70
CA TYR A 163 3.04 0.46 -3.85
C TYR A 163 2.62 -0.99 -3.57
N ASN A 164 2.09 -1.22 -2.36
CA ASN A 164 1.76 -2.53 -1.82
C ASN A 164 0.24 -2.77 -1.93
N SER A 165 -0.18 -3.61 -2.85
CA SER A 165 -1.60 -3.79 -3.17
C SER A 165 -1.99 -5.24 -3.39
N SER A 166 -3.30 -5.48 -3.50
CA SER A 166 -3.85 -6.79 -3.84
C SER A 166 -3.80 -7.13 -5.32
N ALA A 167 -3.15 -6.34 -6.16
CA ALA A 167 -3.19 -6.42 -7.63
C ALA A 167 -4.60 -6.31 -8.25
N TYR A 168 -5.65 -6.04 -7.48
CA TYR A 168 -7.00 -5.81 -8.02
C TYR A 168 -7.14 -4.36 -8.47
N GLU A 169 -6.37 -4.01 -9.52
CA GLU A 169 -6.14 -2.65 -10.02
C GLU A 169 -6.52 -2.52 -11.49
N LEU A 170 -6.88 -1.31 -11.89
CA LEU A 170 -7.02 -0.99 -13.31
C LEU A 170 -5.72 -0.37 -13.85
N PRO A 171 -5.18 -0.83 -14.98
CA PRO A 171 -3.99 -0.24 -15.60
C PRO A 171 -4.09 1.29 -15.79
N LYS A 172 -5.29 1.80 -16.16
CA LYS A 172 -5.53 3.25 -16.31
C LYS A 172 -5.31 4.04 -15.01
N THR A 173 -5.59 3.42 -13.85
CA THR A 173 -5.42 4.05 -12.53
C THR A 173 -3.96 3.98 -12.11
N LEU A 174 -3.27 2.86 -12.37
CA LEU A 174 -1.84 2.71 -12.13
C LEU A 174 -1.02 3.71 -12.96
N LYS A 175 -1.41 4.02 -14.21
CA LYS A 175 -0.77 5.04 -15.05
C LYS A 175 -0.75 6.44 -14.42
N MET A 176 -1.67 6.76 -13.51
CA MET A 176 -1.65 8.03 -12.78
C MET A 176 -0.43 8.17 -11.86
N LEU A 177 0.19 7.05 -11.48
CA LEU A 177 1.35 6.96 -10.59
C LEU A 177 2.68 6.78 -11.34
N GLU A 178 2.68 6.75 -12.66
CA GLU A 178 3.89 6.60 -13.48
C GLU A 178 4.91 7.68 -13.17
N GLY A 179 6.16 7.28 -12.87
CA GLY A 179 7.24 8.16 -12.43
C GLY A 179 7.18 8.60 -10.96
N LEU A 180 6.16 8.18 -10.20
CA LEU A 180 6.02 8.46 -8.77
C LEU A 180 6.29 7.24 -7.89
N VAL A 181 5.98 6.04 -8.38
CA VAL A 181 6.22 4.76 -7.72
C VAL A 181 7.48 4.13 -8.28
N ASP A 182 8.34 3.64 -7.40
CA ASP A 182 9.62 3.03 -7.73
C ASP A 182 9.57 1.50 -7.62
N VAL A 183 8.84 0.96 -6.64
CA VAL A 183 8.69 -0.48 -6.41
C VAL A 183 7.22 -0.86 -6.32
N TYR A 184 6.81 -1.85 -7.09
CA TYR A 184 5.50 -2.45 -6.95
C TYR A 184 5.58 -3.76 -6.16
N LEU A 185 4.70 -3.90 -5.17
CA LEU A 185 4.60 -5.06 -4.27
C LEU A 185 3.17 -5.65 -4.33
N PRO A 186 2.74 -6.17 -5.51
CA PRO A 186 1.41 -6.74 -5.66
C PRO A 186 1.29 -8.15 -5.08
N ASP A 187 0.14 -8.45 -4.47
CA ASP A 187 -0.23 -9.83 -4.16
C ASP A 187 -0.98 -10.45 -5.34
N PHE A 188 -0.48 -11.52 -5.94
CA PHE A 188 -1.26 -12.33 -6.88
C PHE A 188 -1.91 -13.50 -6.14
N LYS A 189 -3.16 -13.30 -5.67
CA LYS A 189 -3.82 -14.20 -4.73
C LYS A 189 -4.43 -15.44 -5.37
N TYR A 190 -5.05 -15.30 -6.54
CA TYR A 190 -5.81 -16.37 -7.19
C TYR A 190 -5.53 -16.45 -8.68
N SER A 191 -5.25 -17.66 -9.18
CA SER A 191 -5.29 -18.02 -10.60
C SER A 191 -6.64 -18.61 -11.02
N ASP A 192 -7.53 -18.87 -10.06
CA ASP A 192 -8.82 -19.52 -10.22
C ASP A 192 -9.97 -18.57 -9.91
N GLU A 193 -10.90 -18.41 -10.87
CA GLU A 193 -12.04 -17.51 -10.75
C GLU A 193 -13.00 -17.93 -9.63
N THR A 194 -13.13 -19.24 -9.40
CA THR A 194 -14.02 -19.79 -8.34
C THR A 194 -13.47 -19.44 -6.97
N MET A 195 -12.15 -19.57 -6.76
CA MET A 195 -11.52 -19.13 -5.51
C MET A 195 -11.66 -17.62 -5.33
N ALA A 196 -11.42 -16.85 -6.38
CA ALA A 196 -11.53 -15.39 -6.35
C ALA A 196 -12.96 -14.93 -6.02
N LEU A 197 -13.97 -15.55 -6.63
CA LEU A 197 -15.38 -15.29 -6.32
C LEU A 197 -15.70 -15.65 -4.86
N ASN A 198 -15.31 -16.84 -4.43
CA ASN A 198 -15.69 -17.37 -3.12
C ASN A 198 -15.03 -16.61 -1.97
N TYR A 199 -13.74 -16.25 -2.13
CA TYR A 199 -12.95 -15.66 -1.05
C TYR A 199 -12.90 -14.13 -1.08
N SER A 200 -13.17 -13.51 -2.25
CA SER A 200 -13.04 -12.06 -2.41
C SER A 200 -14.15 -11.41 -3.24
N LYS A 201 -15.16 -12.17 -3.66
CA LYS A 201 -16.27 -11.69 -4.53
C LYS A 201 -15.76 -10.95 -5.78
N ALA A 202 -14.72 -11.48 -6.42
CA ALA A 202 -14.04 -10.89 -7.57
C ALA A 202 -13.71 -11.96 -8.61
N THR A 203 -14.73 -12.38 -9.38
CA THR A 203 -14.58 -13.45 -10.39
C THR A 203 -13.52 -13.10 -11.43
N ASP A 204 -13.44 -11.83 -11.81
CA ASP A 204 -12.49 -11.29 -12.78
C ASP A 204 -11.06 -11.08 -12.24
N TYR A 205 -10.81 -11.43 -10.97
CA TYR A 205 -9.52 -11.17 -10.32
C TYR A 205 -8.30 -11.71 -11.08
N PRO A 206 -8.28 -12.95 -11.59
CA PRO A 206 -7.07 -13.48 -12.25
C PRO A 206 -6.64 -12.61 -13.44
N GLU A 207 -7.56 -12.26 -14.31
CA GLU A 207 -7.25 -11.45 -15.50
C GLU A 207 -6.92 -10.00 -15.13
N VAL A 208 -7.62 -9.44 -14.16
CA VAL A 208 -7.33 -8.09 -13.65
C VAL A 208 -5.93 -8.03 -13.02
N ALA A 209 -5.56 -9.01 -12.20
CA ALA A 209 -4.25 -9.05 -11.56
C ALA A 209 -3.11 -9.19 -12.59
N LYS A 210 -3.28 -10.04 -13.60
CA LYS A 210 -2.32 -10.16 -14.71
C LYS A 210 -2.10 -8.83 -15.43
N ALA A 211 -3.19 -8.15 -15.80
CA ALA A 211 -3.13 -6.86 -16.47
C ALA A 211 -2.49 -5.76 -15.58
N ALA A 212 -2.77 -5.77 -14.28
CA ALA A 212 -2.20 -4.84 -13.33
C ALA A 212 -0.68 -5.07 -13.16
N ILE A 213 -0.24 -6.32 -12.98
CA ILE A 213 1.17 -6.68 -12.84
C ILE A 213 1.94 -6.32 -14.12
N ALA A 214 1.36 -6.57 -15.30
CA ALA A 214 1.96 -6.17 -16.57
C ALA A 214 2.18 -4.66 -16.67
N GLU A 215 1.21 -3.84 -16.24
CA GLU A 215 1.36 -2.38 -16.20
C GLU A 215 2.39 -1.94 -15.15
N MET A 216 2.41 -2.57 -13.97
CA MET A 216 3.41 -2.30 -12.94
C MET A 216 4.84 -2.58 -13.46
N PHE A 217 5.04 -3.74 -14.09
CA PHE A 217 6.33 -4.08 -14.70
C PHE A 217 6.71 -3.13 -15.83
N ARG A 218 5.76 -2.75 -16.69
CA ARG A 218 6.00 -1.74 -17.74
C ARG A 218 6.54 -0.43 -17.18
N GLN A 219 6.05 0.02 -16.02
CA GLN A 219 6.45 1.29 -15.42
C GLN A 219 7.85 1.26 -14.81
N VAL A 220 8.19 0.19 -14.11
CA VAL A 220 9.42 0.14 -13.33
C VAL A 220 10.49 -0.79 -13.89
N GLY A 221 10.12 -1.76 -14.73
CA GLY A 221 11.07 -2.69 -15.37
C GLY A 221 11.77 -3.64 -14.38
N GLU A 222 13.00 -4.03 -14.73
CA GLU A 222 13.82 -4.97 -13.97
C GLU A 222 14.24 -4.44 -12.60
N PRO A 223 14.53 -5.36 -11.64
CA PRO A 223 14.90 -4.98 -10.28
C PRO A 223 16.28 -4.32 -10.21
N VAL A 224 16.34 -3.21 -9.46
CA VAL A 224 17.57 -2.48 -9.15
C VAL A 224 17.71 -2.39 -7.64
N PHE A 225 18.90 -2.70 -7.12
CA PHE A 225 19.21 -2.68 -5.70
C PHE A 225 20.33 -1.68 -5.39
N ASP A 226 20.36 -1.16 -4.17
CA ASP A 226 21.52 -0.47 -3.65
C ASP A 226 22.57 -1.45 -3.10
N GLU A 227 23.71 -0.93 -2.65
CA GLU A 227 24.84 -1.70 -2.11
C GLU A 227 24.48 -2.50 -0.85
N ARG A 228 23.39 -2.15 -0.17
CA ARG A 228 22.86 -2.86 1.01
C ARG A 228 21.88 -3.97 0.64
N GLY A 229 21.57 -4.14 -0.66
CA GLY A 229 20.57 -5.06 -1.14
C GLY A 229 19.12 -4.57 -0.98
N ILE A 230 18.93 -3.26 -0.74
CA ILE A 230 17.59 -2.65 -0.69
C ILE A 230 17.12 -2.33 -2.11
N MET A 231 15.92 -2.77 -2.45
CA MET A 231 15.34 -2.55 -3.78
C MET A 231 15.00 -1.08 -3.98
N LYS A 232 15.55 -0.51 -5.06
CA LYS A 232 15.31 0.87 -5.49
C LYS A 232 14.30 0.97 -6.61
N LYS A 233 14.13 -0.11 -7.37
CA LYS A 233 13.20 -0.17 -8.48
C LYS A 233 12.88 -1.62 -8.79
N GLY A 234 11.65 -1.92 -9.23
CA GLY A 234 11.28 -3.25 -9.66
C GLY A 234 9.91 -3.73 -9.17
N VAL A 235 9.64 -5.01 -9.41
CA VAL A 235 8.38 -5.66 -9.00
C VAL A 235 8.69 -6.90 -8.16
N ILE A 236 8.06 -7.02 -7.01
CA ILE A 236 8.03 -8.24 -6.20
C ILE A 236 6.58 -8.72 -6.13
N VAL A 237 6.27 -9.81 -6.80
CA VAL A 237 4.92 -10.38 -6.74
C VAL A 237 4.84 -11.36 -5.58
N ARG A 238 3.94 -11.08 -4.63
CA ARG A 238 3.71 -11.93 -3.46
C ARG A 238 2.59 -12.94 -3.73
N HIS A 239 2.76 -14.13 -3.20
CA HIS A 239 1.71 -15.15 -3.17
C HIS A 239 1.60 -15.80 -1.80
N LEU A 240 0.48 -15.60 -1.12
CA LEU A 240 0.15 -16.29 0.13
C LEU A 240 -0.44 -17.66 -0.18
N LEU A 241 0.27 -18.72 0.21
CA LEU A 241 -0.30 -20.06 0.15
C LEU A 241 -1.47 -20.19 1.12
N LEU A 242 -2.63 -20.53 0.60
CA LEU A 242 -3.82 -20.84 1.40
C LEU A 242 -3.93 -22.35 1.66
N PRO A 243 -4.49 -22.78 2.80
CA PRO A 243 -4.74 -24.19 3.06
C PRO A 243 -5.60 -24.82 1.97
N GLY A 244 -5.14 -25.95 1.42
CA GLY A 244 -5.77 -26.60 0.26
C GLY A 244 -5.46 -25.94 -1.09
N GLY A 245 -4.72 -24.80 -1.12
CA GLY A 245 -4.50 -23.97 -2.30
C GLY A 245 -3.25 -24.30 -3.12
N VAL A 246 -2.58 -25.43 -2.93
CA VAL A 246 -1.31 -25.77 -3.62
C VAL A 246 -1.45 -25.71 -5.14
N LYS A 247 -2.56 -26.17 -5.73
CA LYS A 247 -2.79 -26.10 -7.17
C LYS A 247 -2.85 -24.64 -7.66
N ASN A 248 -3.58 -23.79 -6.92
CA ASN A 248 -3.66 -22.35 -7.22
C ASN A 248 -2.28 -21.70 -7.18
N ALA A 249 -1.51 -21.99 -6.11
CA ALA A 249 -0.16 -21.44 -5.94
C ALA A 249 0.77 -21.86 -7.11
N LYS A 250 0.76 -23.13 -7.49
CA LYS A 250 1.51 -23.62 -8.64
C LYS A 250 1.15 -22.89 -9.94
N ASN A 251 -0.14 -22.71 -10.22
CA ASN A 251 -0.58 -22.00 -11.40
C ASN A 251 -0.14 -20.52 -11.40
N VAL A 252 -0.19 -19.84 -10.23
CA VAL A 252 0.29 -18.47 -10.08
C VAL A 252 1.78 -18.39 -10.39
N VAL A 253 2.58 -19.28 -9.78
CA VAL A 253 4.04 -19.31 -9.98
C VAL A 253 4.40 -19.64 -11.43
N SER A 254 3.74 -20.65 -12.04
CA SER A 254 3.97 -20.98 -13.47
C SER A 254 3.73 -19.76 -14.36
N TYR A 255 2.56 -19.08 -14.19
CA TYR A 255 2.26 -17.89 -14.98
C TYR A 255 3.31 -16.79 -14.81
N LEU A 256 3.72 -16.50 -13.58
CA LEU A 256 4.72 -15.46 -13.32
C LEU A 256 6.08 -15.80 -13.95
N HIS A 257 6.52 -17.05 -13.78
CA HIS A 257 7.77 -17.51 -14.34
C HIS A 257 7.76 -17.55 -15.89
N GLU A 258 6.70 -18.09 -16.49
CA GLU A 258 6.54 -18.15 -17.95
C GLU A 258 6.45 -16.75 -18.58
N THR A 259 5.88 -15.77 -17.86
CA THR A 259 5.66 -14.43 -18.40
C THR A 259 6.86 -13.50 -18.20
N TYR A 260 7.51 -13.56 -17.03
CA TYR A 260 8.52 -12.58 -16.62
C TYR A 260 9.90 -13.17 -16.38
N GLY A 261 10.02 -14.51 -16.23
CA GLY A 261 11.29 -15.16 -15.89
C GLY A 261 11.88 -14.57 -14.62
N ASP A 262 13.16 -14.20 -14.69
CA ASP A 262 13.91 -13.56 -13.60
C ASP A 262 13.86 -12.02 -13.63
N SER A 263 12.99 -11.41 -14.48
CA SER A 263 12.83 -9.95 -14.52
C SER A 263 11.99 -9.38 -13.37
N ILE A 264 11.40 -10.24 -12.53
CA ILE A 264 10.69 -9.86 -11.30
C ILE A 264 11.14 -10.77 -10.15
N TYR A 265 10.81 -10.39 -8.92
CA TYR A 265 10.91 -11.28 -7.75
C TYR A 265 9.56 -11.92 -7.45
N ILE A 266 9.59 -13.18 -7.00
CA ILE A 266 8.41 -13.90 -6.51
C ILE A 266 8.60 -14.15 -5.01
N SER A 267 7.67 -13.68 -4.18
CA SER A 267 7.70 -13.91 -2.73
C SER A 267 6.59 -14.90 -2.34
N LEU A 268 7.01 -16.07 -1.84
CA LEU A 268 6.09 -17.14 -1.42
C LEU A 268 5.93 -17.13 0.09
N MET A 269 4.73 -16.76 0.52
CA MET A 269 4.40 -16.61 1.93
C MET A 269 3.68 -17.84 2.48
N ASN A 270 4.13 -18.34 3.64
CA ASN A 270 3.53 -19.45 4.40
C ASN A 270 2.90 -18.98 5.72
N GLN A 271 2.65 -17.68 5.84
CA GLN A 271 2.20 -17.06 7.10
C GLN A 271 0.67 -17.03 7.27
N TYR A 272 -0.07 -17.89 6.56
CA TYR A 272 -1.52 -17.93 6.71
C TYR A 272 -1.91 -18.32 8.14
N THR A 273 -2.57 -17.39 8.83
CA THR A 273 -3.09 -17.58 10.19
C THR A 273 -4.60 -17.41 10.16
N PRO A 274 -5.39 -18.45 10.53
CA PRO A 274 -6.83 -18.34 10.65
C PRO A 274 -7.18 -17.51 11.88
N LEU A 275 -7.62 -16.27 11.66
CA LEU A 275 -8.03 -15.36 12.73
C LEU A 275 -9.45 -15.67 13.19
N ASP A 276 -9.75 -15.39 14.46
CA ASP A 276 -11.09 -15.54 15.03
C ASP A 276 -12.01 -14.36 14.62
N THR A 277 -12.35 -14.30 13.31
CA THR A 277 -13.25 -13.27 12.77
C THR A 277 -14.56 -13.89 12.29
N ASP A 278 -15.65 -13.13 12.39
CA ASP A 278 -16.96 -13.57 11.90
C ASP A 278 -16.97 -13.89 10.40
N SER A 279 -16.21 -13.10 9.62
CA SER A 279 -16.05 -13.34 8.18
C SER A 279 -15.42 -14.69 7.88
N LEU A 280 -14.36 -15.06 8.62
CA LEU A 280 -13.67 -16.33 8.42
C LEU A 280 -14.49 -17.50 8.94
N LYS A 281 -15.15 -17.38 10.10
CA LYS A 281 -16.06 -18.40 10.64
C LYS A 281 -17.16 -18.76 9.64
N LYS A 282 -17.85 -17.74 9.13
CA LYS A 282 -18.90 -17.92 8.12
C LYS A 282 -18.38 -18.52 6.82
N ALA A 283 -17.19 -18.11 6.36
CA ALA A 283 -16.56 -18.71 5.19
C ALA A 283 -16.16 -20.17 5.45
N GLY A 284 -15.71 -20.49 6.65
CA GLY A 284 -15.29 -21.82 7.10
C GLY A 284 -16.41 -22.86 7.09
N GLU A 285 -17.67 -22.47 7.27
CA GLU A 285 -18.82 -23.36 7.11
C GLU A 285 -18.85 -24.02 5.73
N LYS A 286 -18.48 -23.26 4.70
CA LYS A 286 -18.44 -23.73 3.30
C LYS A 286 -17.04 -24.21 2.89
N TYR A 287 -16.01 -23.60 3.44
CA TYR A 287 -14.59 -23.82 3.09
C TYR A 287 -13.78 -24.16 4.34
N PRO A 288 -13.96 -25.34 4.96
CA PRO A 288 -13.36 -25.68 6.25
C PRO A 288 -11.83 -25.66 6.24
N ALA A 289 -11.20 -25.82 5.08
CA ALA A 289 -9.76 -25.68 4.95
C ALA A 289 -9.24 -24.32 5.43
N LEU A 290 -10.00 -23.23 5.28
CA LEU A 290 -9.61 -21.90 5.76
C LEU A 290 -9.57 -21.76 7.29
N LEU A 291 -10.10 -22.74 8.04
CA LEU A 291 -10.06 -22.71 9.51
C LEU A 291 -8.79 -23.34 10.11
N ARG A 292 -7.85 -23.76 9.27
CA ARG A 292 -6.56 -24.33 9.72
C ARG A 292 -5.38 -23.60 9.08
N LYS A 293 -4.20 -23.73 9.66
CA LYS A 293 -2.94 -23.30 9.02
C LYS A 293 -2.61 -24.18 7.80
N VAL A 294 -1.73 -23.68 6.95
CA VAL A 294 -1.08 -24.49 5.90
C VAL A 294 -0.29 -25.60 6.56
N THR A 295 -0.38 -26.80 6.04
CA THR A 295 0.43 -27.93 6.52
C THR A 295 1.83 -27.89 5.94
N LYS A 296 2.82 -28.44 6.68
CA LYS A 296 4.19 -28.57 6.20
C LYS A 296 4.25 -29.25 4.82
N ARG A 297 3.46 -30.34 4.63
CA ARG A 297 3.39 -31.06 3.34
C ARG A 297 2.85 -30.21 2.19
N GLU A 298 1.88 -29.32 2.46
CA GLU A 298 1.37 -28.40 1.42
C GLU A 298 2.46 -27.41 0.99
N TYR A 299 3.19 -26.88 1.96
CA TYR A 299 4.27 -25.92 1.66
C TYR A 299 5.45 -26.61 0.95
N GLU A 300 5.92 -27.75 1.43
CA GLU A 300 6.97 -28.55 0.79
C GLU A 300 6.62 -28.86 -0.67
N ARG A 301 5.39 -29.30 -0.95
CA ARG A 301 4.93 -29.56 -2.34
C ARG A 301 4.96 -28.33 -3.24
N LEU A 302 4.78 -27.13 -2.69
CA LEU A 302 4.94 -25.88 -3.42
C LEU A 302 6.41 -25.57 -3.64
N LEU A 303 7.25 -25.69 -2.60
CA LEU A 303 8.71 -25.45 -2.71
C LEU A 303 9.37 -26.41 -3.70
N ASP A 304 9.10 -27.70 -3.64
CA ASP A 304 9.64 -28.70 -4.61
C ASP A 304 9.30 -28.33 -6.05
N PHE A 305 8.07 -27.85 -6.27
CA PHE A 305 7.64 -27.38 -7.58
C PHE A 305 8.41 -26.15 -8.02
N VAL A 306 8.57 -25.14 -7.16
CA VAL A 306 9.28 -23.90 -7.48
C VAL A 306 10.76 -24.18 -7.77
N LEU A 307 11.38 -25.03 -6.97
CA LEU A 307 12.77 -25.49 -7.21
C LEU A 307 12.92 -26.20 -8.55
N SER A 308 11.90 -26.96 -8.99
CA SER A 308 11.93 -27.62 -10.29
C SER A 308 11.85 -26.68 -11.50
N LEU A 309 11.46 -25.41 -11.29
CA LEU A 309 11.40 -24.37 -12.33
C LEU A 309 12.69 -23.56 -12.48
N ASP A 310 13.71 -23.79 -11.62
CA ASP A 310 14.99 -23.04 -11.60
C ASP A 310 14.80 -21.51 -11.47
N ILE A 311 13.80 -21.07 -10.70
CA ILE A 311 13.54 -19.63 -10.45
C ILE A 311 14.64 -19.08 -9.55
N LYS A 312 15.38 -18.06 -10.02
CA LYS A 312 16.52 -17.46 -9.30
C LYS A 312 16.10 -16.35 -8.36
N ASN A 313 15.08 -15.58 -8.75
CA ASN A 313 14.62 -14.41 -8.02
C ASN A 313 13.38 -14.75 -7.18
N ALA A 314 13.57 -15.42 -6.04
CA ALA A 314 12.49 -15.79 -5.15
C ALA A 314 12.83 -15.59 -3.67
N TYR A 315 11.85 -15.18 -2.89
CA TYR A 315 11.86 -15.19 -1.43
C TYR A 315 10.97 -16.32 -0.92
N PHE A 316 11.46 -17.04 0.08
CA PHE A 316 10.74 -18.11 0.75
C PHE A 316 10.73 -17.84 2.26
N GLN A 317 9.61 -18.13 2.90
CA GLN A 317 9.54 -18.08 4.36
C GLN A 317 9.98 -19.42 4.94
N GLU A 318 10.98 -19.40 5.83
CA GLU A 318 11.48 -20.57 6.53
C GLU A 318 10.85 -20.69 7.92
N GLY A 319 10.64 -21.91 8.39
CA GLY A 319 10.14 -22.20 9.73
C GLY A 319 8.63 -21.97 9.92
N ASP A 320 8.21 -21.84 11.19
CA ASP A 320 6.81 -21.58 11.57
C ASP A 320 6.55 -20.07 11.59
N THR A 321 6.23 -19.53 10.41
CA THR A 321 5.96 -18.10 10.20
C THR A 321 4.51 -17.70 10.41
N ALA A 322 3.59 -18.66 10.61
CA ALA A 322 2.18 -18.39 10.82
C ALA A 322 1.91 -17.89 12.25
N SER A 323 2.15 -16.59 12.48
CA SER A 323 1.99 -15.90 13.77
C SER A 323 1.23 -14.59 13.60
N GLU A 324 0.41 -14.25 14.60
CA GLU A 324 -0.26 -12.94 14.65
C GLU A 324 0.71 -11.77 14.94
N SER A 325 1.93 -12.07 15.41
CA SER A 325 2.94 -11.06 15.73
C SER A 325 3.41 -10.23 14.53
N PHE A 326 3.18 -10.70 13.30
CA PHE A 326 3.46 -9.94 12.08
C PHE A 326 2.37 -8.92 11.73
N ILE A 327 1.21 -8.95 12.41
CA ILE A 327 0.11 -8.01 12.19
C ILE A 327 0.33 -6.81 13.11
N PRO A 328 0.55 -5.59 12.60
CA PRO A 328 0.71 -4.43 13.46
C PRO A 328 -0.59 -4.06 14.15
N GLU A 329 -0.50 -3.47 15.34
CA GLU A 329 -1.65 -2.85 15.98
C GLU A 329 -2.08 -1.61 15.20
N PHE A 330 -3.37 -1.53 14.86
CA PHE A 330 -3.94 -0.37 14.16
C PHE A 330 -4.51 0.61 15.20
N ASP A 331 -3.62 1.39 15.79
CA ASP A 331 -3.84 2.28 16.93
C ASP A 331 -3.72 3.77 16.57
N LEU A 332 -3.71 4.09 15.28
CA LEU A 332 -3.52 5.43 14.72
C LEU A 332 -2.13 6.03 14.97
N THR A 333 -1.13 5.23 15.37
CA THR A 333 0.24 5.70 15.52
C THR A 333 0.71 6.41 14.25
N GLY A 334 1.26 7.61 14.39
CA GLY A 334 1.84 8.43 13.30
C GLY A 334 0.82 9.16 12.40
N VAL A 335 -0.48 9.01 12.64
CA VAL A 335 -1.56 9.60 11.81
C VAL A 335 -1.97 11.00 12.27
#